data_692da614715712550c47b6f325d204af
#
_entry.id   692da614715712550c47b6f325d204af
#
_cell.length_a   1.000
_cell.length_b   1.000
_cell.length_c   1.000
_cell.angle_alpha   90.00
_cell.angle_beta   90.00
_cell.angle_gamma   90.00
#
_symmetry.space_group_name_H-M   'P 1'
#
loop_
_entity.id
_entity.type
_entity.pdbx_description
1 polymer ?
#
loop_
_entity_poly.entity_id
_entity_poly.type
_entity_poly.pdbx_seq_one_letter_code
_entity_poly.pdbx_strand_id
1 'polypeptide(L)'
;HAVTVYDSLVTGHKQAVPNDATLVQADLSDSHALIETLTREKFDAVMHFAAFIEAGDSMKDPGRFFQNNFTNSLGLIENAVRAGVKRFVFSSTAAIFQSSEEPLSEESPLGPTNVYGHTKLMTEQTLEWYRQIHGLHFAALRYFNACGALPGRGEAHQPESHLIPL
;
A
#
# COMPACT_ATOMS: atom_id res chain seq x y z
N HIS A 1 -10.12 16.13 9.00
CA HIS A 1 -10.60 15.13 8.04
C HIS A 1 -11.30 14.00 8.80
N ALA A 2 -12.36 13.43 8.23
CA ALA A 2 -12.90 12.16 8.70
C ALA A 2 -12.02 11.03 8.12
N VAL A 3 -11.64 10.08 8.96
CA VAL A 3 -10.75 8.97 8.56
C VAL A 3 -11.45 7.65 8.82
N THR A 4 -11.48 6.78 7.82
CA THR A 4 -11.87 5.38 7.95
C THR A 4 -10.63 4.52 7.69
N VAL A 5 -10.27 3.69 8.66
CA VAL A 5 -9.19 2.70 8.56
C VAL A 5 -9.83 1.37 8.16
N TYR A 6 -9.39 0.82 7.04
CA TYR A 6 -9.76 -0.52 6.58
C TYR A 6 -8.53 -1.42 6.70
N ASP A 7 -8.54 -2.35 7.64
CA ASP A 7 -7.37 -3.16 7.97
C ASP A 7 -7.78 -4.56 8.45
N SER A 8 -7.09 -5.59 8.00
CA SER A 8 -7.35 -6.98 8.42
C SER A 8 -6.83 -7.29 9.83
N LEU A 9 -5.93 -6.45 10.35
CA LEU A 9 -5.20 -6.62 11.61
C LEU A 9 -4.38 -7.92 11.68
N VAL A 10 -3.98 -8.50 10.53
CA VAL A 10 -3.10 -9.68 10.48
C VAL A 10 -1.71 -9.34 11.01
N THR A 11 -1.20 -8.17 10.64
CA THR A 11 0.07 -7.62 11.16
C THR A 11 -0.14 -6.28 11.88
N GLY A 12 -1.29 -5.65 11.67
CA GLY A 12 -1.65 -4.37 12.26
C GLY A 12 -2.15 -4.50 13.71
N HIS A 13 -2.11 -3.37 14.41
CA HIS A 13 -2.52 -3.30 15.82
C HIS A 13 -3.73 -2.36 15.97
N LYS A 14 -4.84 -2.87 16.52
CA LYS A 14 -6.04 -2.07 16.75
C LYS A 14 -5.76 -0.80 17.58
N GLN A 15 -4.82 -0.89 18.52
CA GLN A 15 -4.41 0.23 19.38
C GLN A 15 -3.73 1.37 18.60
N ALA A 16 -3.22 1.11 17.40
CA ALA A 16 -2.65 2.13 16.53
C ALA A 16 -3.70 3.01 15.84
N VAL A 17 -4.95 2.53 15.77
CA VAL A 17 -6.05 3.29 15.15
C VAL A 17 -6.44 4.47 16.07
N PRO A 18 -6.46 5.71 15.54
CA PRO A 18 -6.89 6.88 16.31
C PRO A 18 -8.33 6.73 16.84
N ASN A 19 -8.60 7.27 18.02
CA ASN A 19 -9.92 7.17 18.64
C ASN A 19 -11.03 7.90 17.87
N ASP A 20 -10.67 8.88 17.05
CA ASP A 20 -11.55 9.66 16.19
C ASP A 20 -11.67 9.09 14.76
N ALA A 21 -11.02 7.96 14.49
CA ALA A 21 -11.15 7.24 13.22
C ALA A 21 -12.15 6.08 13.31
N THR A 22 -12.86 5.82 12.24
CA THR A 22 -13.69 4.61 12.09
C THR A 22 -12.83 3.43 11.69
N LEU A 23 -12.89 2.30 12.40
CA LEU A 23 -12.23 1.06 12.01
C LEU A 23 -13.22 0.10 11.34
N VAL A 24 -12.90 -0.31 10.13
CA VAL A 24 -13.50 -1.47 9.44
C VAL A 24 -12.46 -2.59 9.44
N GLN A 25 -12.69 -3.60 10.28
CA GLN A 25 -11.79 -4.76 10.34
C GLN A 25 -12.18 -5.76 9.27
N ALA A 26 -11.50 -5.74 8.14
CA ALA A 26 -11.69 -6.67 7.03
C ALA A 26 -10.43 -6.76 6.16
N ASP A 27 -10.31 -7.83 5.38
CA ASP A 27 -9.22 -8.04 4.42
C ASP A 27 -9.59 -7.46 3.06
N LEU A 28 -8.61 -6.97 2.29
CA LEU A 28 -8.83 -6.44 0.93
C LEU A 28 -9.35 -7.51 -0.05
N SER A 29 -9.16 -8.79 0.24
CA SER A 29 -9.75 -9.89 -0.53
C SER A 29 -11.26 -10.04 -0.31
N ASP A 30 -11.81 -9.47 0.76
CA ASP A 30 -13.26 -9.40 0.98
C ASP A 30 -13.86 -8.26 0.13
N SER A 31 -14.16 -8.59 -1.12
CA SER A 31 -14.71 -7.64 -2.08
C SER A 31 -16.08 -7.07 -1.65
N HIS A 32 -16.86 -7.83 -0.89
CA HIS A 32 -18.17 -7.38 -0.41
C HIS A 32 -18.00 -6.29 0.67
N ALA A 33 -17.20 -6.55 1.70
CA ALA A 33 -16.91 -5.57 2.75
C ALA A 33 -16.23 -4.31 2.19
N LEU A 34 -15.34 -4.47 1.21
CA LEU A 34 -14.68 -3.36 0.53
C LEU A 34 -15.67 -2.47 -0.23
N ILE A 35 -16.54 -3.07 -1.05
CA ILE A 35 -17.55 -2.33 -1.82
C ILE A 35 -18.54 -1.63 -0.87
N GLU A 36 -19.04 -2.34 0.14
CA GLU A 36 -19.92 -1.76 1.15
C GLU A 36 -19.28 -0.54 1.82
N THR A 37 -18.01 -0.66 2.24
CA THR A 37 -17.28 0.45 2.85
C THR A 37 -17.16 1.63 1.90
N LEU A 38 -16.72 1.41 0.66
CA LEU A 38 -16.50 2.47 -0.32
C LEU A 38 -17.79 3.14 -0.79
N THR A 39 -18.94 2.46 -0.73
CA THR A 39 -20.23 3.01 -1.17
C THR A 39 -21.03 3.65 -0.05
N ARG A 40 -20.79 3.25 1.21
CA ARG A 40 -21.51 3.80 2.39
C ARG A 40 -21.24 5.28 2.59
N GLU A 41 -20.02 5.72 2.31
CA GLU A 41 -19.57 7.09 2.48
C GLU A 41 -18.91 7.59 1.19
N LYS A 42 -18.92 8.91 0.99
CA LYS A 42 -18.18 9.52 -0.13
C LYS A 42 -16.77 9.83 0.34
N PHE A 43 -15.81 9.04 -0.13
CA PHE A 43 -14.40 9.27 0.16
C PHE A 43 -13.79 10.24 -0.88
N ASP A 44 -13.08 11.26 -0.39
CA ASP A 44 -12.31 12.17 -1.22
C ASP A 44 -11.02 11.54 -1.76
N ALA A 45 -10.42 10.65 -0.95
CA ALA A 45 -9.16 9.99 -1.26
C ALA A 45 -9.05 8.62 -0.59
N VAL A 46 -8.26 7.75 -1.20
CA VAL A 46 -7.77 6.49 -0.62
C VAL A 46 -6.27 6.61 -0.41
N MET A 47 -5.80 6.17 0.76
CA MET A 47 -4.37 5.99 1.08
C MET A 47 -4.11 4.51 1.28
N HIS A 48 -3.38 3.88 0.37
CA HIS A 48 -3.16 2.44 0.35
C HIS A 48 -1.77 2.09 0.89
N PHE A 49 -1.72 1.59 2.11
CA PHE A 49 -0.50 1.12 2.79
C PHE A 49 -0.47 -0.41 2.96
N ALA A 50 -1.62 -1.08 2.88
CA ALA A 50 -1.73 -2.50 3.14
C ALA A 50 -0.92 -3.33 2.15
N ALA A 51 0.04 -4.10 2.65
CA ALA A 51 0.87 -5.01 1.85
C ALA A 51 1.67 -5.95 2.77
N PHE A 52 2.12 -7.08 2.24
CA PHE A 52 3.27 -7.80 2.79
C PHE A 52 4.54 -7.12 2.33
N ILE A 53 5.51 -6.91 3.23
CA ILE A 53 6.71 -6.09 2.98
C ILE A 53 8.02 -6.90 2.97
N GLU A 54 8.00 -8.13 3.40
CA GLU A 54 9.18 -8.98 3.57
C GLU A 54 9.71 -9.44 2.20
N ALA A 55 10.68 -8.69 1.64
CA ALA A 55 11.26 -8.97 0.33
C ALA A 55 11.85 -10.39 0.24
N GLY A 56 12.50 -10.88 1.31
CA GLY A 56 13.06 -12.24 1.37
C GLY A 56 11.97 -13.32 1.28
N ASP A 57 10.85 -13.14 1.95
CA ASP A 57 9.73 -14.09 1.93
C ASP A 57 8.97 -14.04 0.60
N SER A 58 8.98 -12.90 -0.07
CA SER A 58 8.40 -12.78 -1.40
C SER A 58 9.06 -13.70 -2.43
N MET A 59 10.33 -14.03 -2.23
CA MET A 59 11.08 -14.96 -3.09
C MET A 59 10.83 -16.44 -2.75
N LYS A 60 10.28 -16.73 -1.56
CA LYS A 60 9.91 -18.08 -1.14
C LYS A 60 8.47 -18.43 -1.49
N ASP A 61 7.56 -17.47 -1.36
CA ASP A 61 6.14 -17.62 -1.67
C ASP A 61 5.63 -16.47 -2.56
N PRO A 62 6.01 -16.44 -3.84
CA PRO A 62 5.64 -15.37 -4.75
C PRO A 62 4.12 -15.27 -4.97
N GLY A 63 3.40 -16.40 -4.98
CA GLY A 63 1.96 -16.43 -5.19
C GLY A 63 1.19 -15.64 -4.14
N ARG A 64 1.57 -15.80 -2.87
CA ARG A 64 1.01 -15.04 -1.75
C ARG A 64 1.20 -13.53 -1.93
N PHE A 65 2.39 -13.11 -2.36
CA PHE A 65 2.68 -11.68 -2.58
C PHE A 65 1.94 -11.11 -3.78
N PHE A 66 1.86 -11.82 -4.90
CA PHE A 66 1.06 -11.38 -6.04
C PHE A 66 -0.42 -11.26 -5.69
N GLN A 67 -0.98 -12.24 -4.98
CA GLN A 67 -2.37 -12.19 -4.58
C GLN A 67 -2.65 -11.01 -3.65
N ASN A 68 -1.87 -10.86 -2.59
CA ASN A 68 -2.10 -9.84 -1.57
C ASN A 68 -1.75 -8.43 -2.06
N ASN A 69 -0.54 -8.25 -2.62
CA ASN A 69 -0.02 -6.92 -2.91
C ASN A 69 -0.47 -6.37 -4.27
N PHE A 70 -0.79 -7.25 -5.23
CA PHE A 70 -1.21 -6.80 -6.55
C PHE A 70 -2.69 -7.06 -6.83
N THR A 71 -3.15 -8.31 -6.75
CA THR A 71 -4.55 -8.64 -7.08
C THR A 71 -5.54 -7.91 -6.18
N ASN A 72 -5.31 -7.88 -4.88
CA ASN A 72 -6.18 -7.17 -3.94
C ASN A 72 -6.07 -5.64 -4.10
N SER A 73 -4.87 -5.12 -4.43
CA SER A 73 -4.69 -3.69 -4.75
C SER A 73 -5.43 -3.28 -6.03
N LEU A 74 -5.41 -4.12 -7.06
CA LEU A 74 -6.20 -3.91 -8.27
C LEU A 74 -7.70 -3.85 -7.96
N GLY A 75 -8.19 -4.76 -7.12
CA GLY A 75 -9.58 -4.75 -6.64
C GLY A 75 -9.93 -3.46 -5.88
N LEU A 76 -9.03 -2.98 -5.03
CA LEU A 76 -9.20 -1.69 -4.32
C LEU A 76 -9.27 -0.51 -5.29
N ILE A 77 -8.34 -0.42 -6.24
CA ILE A 77 -8.29 0.67 -7.24
C ILE A 77 -9.58 0.70 -8.07
N GLU A 78 -9.99 -0.46 -8.59
CA GLU A 78 -11.20 -0.59 -9.40
C GLU A 78 -12.45 -0.15 -8.62
N ASN A 79 -12.63 -0.63 -7.38
CA ASN A 79 -13.80 -0.30 -6.58
C ASN A 79 -13.76 1.15 -6.08
N ALA A 80 -12.58 1.71 -5.79
CA ALA A 80 -12.43 3.12 -5.44
C ALA A 80 -12.87 4.04 -6.60
N VAL A 81 -12.45 3.74 -7.82
CA VAL A 81 -12.86 4.50 -9.01
C VAL A 81 -14.36 4.37 -9.27
N ARG A 82 -14.93 3.16 -9.16
CA ARG A 82 -16.38 2.95 -9.27
C ARG A 82 -17.19 3.70 -8.22
N ALA A 83 -16.66 3.82 -7.01
CA ALA A 83 -17.26 4.61 -5.92
C ALA A 83 -17.08 6.13 -6.10
N GLY A 84 -16.36 6.57 -7.13
CA GLY A 84 -16.16 7.98 -7.46
C GLY A 84 -14.98 8.65 -6.76
N VAL A 85 -14.10 7.88 -6.10
CA VAL A 85 -12.87 8.40 -5.52
C VAL A 85 -11.98 9.01 -6.62
N LYS A 86 -11.45 10.22 -6.36
CA LYS A 86 -10.66 10.96 -7.35
C LYS A 86 -9.16 11.03 -7.01
N ARG A 87 -8.77 10.69 -5.80
CA ARG A 87 -7.38 10.78 -5.33
C ARG A 87 -6.94 9.47 -4.71
N PHE A 88 -5.73 9.04 -5.05
CA PHE A 88 -5.16 7.79 -4.56
C PHE A 88 -3.70 8.01 -4.16
N VAL A 89 -3.34 7.73 -2.92
CA VAL A 89 -1.96 7.73 -2.45
C VAL A 89 -1.53 6.28 -2.27
N PHE A 90 -0.46 5.90 -2.92
CA PHE A 90 0.07 4.54 -2.89
C PHE A 90 1.42 4.49 -2.18
N SER A 91 1.52 3.64 -1.18
CA SER A 91 2.77 3.28 -0.54
C SER A 91 3.56 2.35 -1.46
N SER A 92 4.41 2.94 -2.28
CA SER A 92 5.36 2.21 -3.13
C SER A 92 6.69 1.98 -2.39
N THR A 93 7.76 1.72 -3.09
CA THR A 93 9.04 1.33 -2.51
C THR A 93 10.20 1.68 -3.43
N ALA A 94 11.38 1.94 -2.87
CA ALA A 94 12.63 2.02 -3.63
C ALA A 94 13.04 0.67 -4.26
N ALA A 95 12.50 -0.46 -3.79
CA ALA A 95 12.78 -1.78 -4.34
C ALA A 95 12.26 -1.99 -5.78
N ILE A 96 11.56 -0.99 -6.37
CA ILE A 96 11.18 -1.00 -7.79
C ILE A 96 12.32 -0.58 -8.71
N PHE A 97 13.34 0.10 -8.20
CA PHE A 97 14.49 0.53 -9.00
C PHE A 97 15.44 -0.63 -9.29
N GLN A 98 16.11 -0.52 -10.42
CA GLN A 98 17.26 -1.36 -10.72
C GLN A 98 18.39 -1.06 -9.72
N SER A 99 19.12 -2.10 -9.31
CA SER A 99 20.30 -1.91 -8.45
C SER A 99 21.31 -0.98 -9.12
N SER A 100 21.83 -0.02 -8.35
CA SER A 100 22.79 0.99 -8.81
C SER A 100 23.79 1.29 -7.69
N GLU A 101 25.04 1.60 -8.07
CA GLU A 101 26.05 2.17 -7.18
C GLU A 101 25.92 3.70 -7.08
N GLU A 102 25.23 4.31 -8.05
CA GLU A 102 24.97 5.75 -8.08
C GLU A 102 23.69 6.10 -7.30
N PRO A 103 23.60 7.33 -6.78
CA PRO A 103 22.39 7.82 -6.14
C PRO A 103 21.16 7.71 -7.07
N LEU A 104 20.05 7.24 -6.53
CA LEU A 104 18.81 7.09 -7.27
C LEU A 104 18.01 8.40 -7.32
N SER A 105 17.38 8.65 -8.45
CA SER A 105 16.37 9.68 -8.64
C SER A 105 15.03 9.04 -9.02
N GLU A 106 13.97 9.83 -9.10
CA GLU A 106 12.65 9.35 -9.55
C GLU A 106 12.67 8.85 -10.99
N GLU A 107 13.62 9.31 -11.81
CA GLU A 107 13.80 8.94 -13.23
C GLU A 107 14.76 7.75 -13.42
N SER A 108 15.35 7.24 -12.34
CA SER A 108 16.27 6.10 -12.41
C SER A 108 15.57 4.86 -12.99
N PRO A 109 16.31 4.00 -13.71
CA PRO A 109 15.74 2.82 -14.35
C PRO A 109 15.00 1.90 -13.37
N LEU A 110 13.82 1.44 -13.78
CA LEU A 110 13.02 0.49 -13.01
C LEU A 110 13.43 -0.94 -13.38
N GLY A 111 13.65 -1.78 -12.37
CA GLY A 111 14.07 -3.15 -12.54
C GLY A 111 14.12 -3.88 -11.20
N PRO A 112 12.95 -4.19 -10.60
CA PRO A 112 12.88 -4.84 -9.28
C PRO A 112 13.58 -6.20 -9.32
N THR A 113 14.37 -6.49 -8.29
CA THR A 113 15.12 -7.75 -8.16
C THR A 113 14.40 -8.79 -7.29
N ASN A 114 13.24 -8.45 -6.77
CA ASN A 114 12.42 -9.34 -5.95
C ASN A 114 10.93 -9.18 -6.25
N VAL A 115 10.14 -10.19 -5.86
CA VAL A 115 8.70 -10.23 -6.13
C VAL A 115 7.96 -9.11 -5.43
N TYR A 116 8.34 -8.75 -4.19
CA TYR A 116 7.73 -7.61 -3.49
C TYR A 116 7.84 -6.32 -4.30
N GLY A 117 9.05 -5.93 -4.72
CA GLY A 117 9.26 -4.76 -5.57
C GLY A 117 8.50 -4.85 -6.89
N HIS A 118 8.45 -6.04 -7.48
CA HIS A 118 7.70 -6.25 -8.72
C HIS A 118 6.18 -6.02 -8.54
N THR A 119 5.58 -6.50 -7.45
CA THR A 119 4.15 -6.25 -7.16
C THR A 119 3.85 -4.77 -6.97
N LYS A 120 4.76 -4.02 -6.34
CA LYS A 120 4.62 -2.56 -6.18
C LYS A 120 4.72 -1.84 -7.52
N LEU A 121 5.67 -2.22 -8.38
CA LEU A 121 5.82 -1.65 -9.72
C LEU A 121 4.57 -1.91 -10.58
N MET A 122 4.03 -3.13 -10.58
CA MET A 122 2.80 -3.46 -11.29
C MET A 122 1.63 -2.59 -10.83
N THR A 123 1.54 -2.30 -9.54
CA THR A 123 0.50 -1.42 -8.99
C THR A 123 0.68 0.04 -9.45
N GLU A 124 1.92 0.57 -9.49
CA GLU A 124 2.18 1.91 -10.06
C GLU A 124 1.77 1.99 -11.53
N GLN A 125 2.15 0.99 -12.33
CA GLN A 125 1.78 0.91 -13.75
C GLN A 125 0.25 0.83 -13.94
N THR A 126 -0.43 0.10 -13.07
CA THR A 126 -1.91 0.03 -13.05
C THR A 126 -2.52 1.40 -12.74
N LEU A 127 -2.04 2.09 -11.72
CA LEU A 127 -2.52 3.44 -11.35
C LEU A 127 -2.35 4.43 -12.50
N GLU A 128 -1.26 4.33 -13.27
CA GLU A 128 -1.05 5.16 -14.46
C GLU A 128 -2.12 4.92 -15.54
N TRP A 129 -2.52 3.67 -15.79
CA TRP A 129 -3.64 3.35 -16.68
C TRP A 129 -4.96 3.92 -16.17
N TYR A 130 -5.24 3.80 -14.86
CA TYR A 130 -6.46 4.37 -14.27
C TYR A 130 -6.45 5.90 -14.31
N ARG A 131 -5.27 6.54 -14.21
CA ARG A 131 -5.14 7.98 -14.44
C ARG A 131 -5.53 8.37 -15.86
N GLN A 132 -5.01 7.66 -16.86
CA GLN A 132 -5.25 7.97 -18.27
C GLN A 132 -6.70 7.72 -18.69
N ILE A 133 -7.31 6.64 -18.22
CA ILE A 133 -8.63 6.18 -18.67
C ILE A 133 -9.75 6.80 -17.83
N HIS A 134 -9.57 6.89 -16.52
CA HIS A 134 -10.62 7.29 -15.57
C HIS A 134 -10.38 8.65 -14.90
N GLY A 135 -9.24 9.31 -15.17
CA GLY A 135 -8.89 10.58 -14.57
C GLY A 135 -8.56 10.48 -13.07
N LEU A 136 -8.13 9.31 -12.59
CA LEU A 136 -7.69 9.14 -11.20
C LEU A 136 -6.39 9.92 -10.98
N HIS A 137 -6.38 10.83 -10.03
CA HIS A 137 -5.15 11.48 -9.61
C HIS A 137 -4.45 10.61 -8.56
N PHE A 138 -3.18 10.27 -8.77
CA PHE A 138 -2.45 9.48 -7.78
C PHE A 138 -1.06 10.04 -7.48
N ALA A 139 -0.54 9.63 -6.31
CA ALA A 139 0.86 9.78 -5.93
C ALA A 139 1.36 8.42 -5.45
N ALA A 140 2.47 7.93 -6.03
CA ALA A 140 3.17 6.75 -5.59
C ALA A 140 4.42 7.17 -4.82
N LEU A 141 4.47 6.88 -3.53
CA LEU A 141 5.56 7.29 -2.64
C LEU A 141 6.58 6.16 -2.54
N ARG A 142 7.75 6.35 -3.15
CA ARG A 142 8.83 5.36 -3.23
C ARG A 142 9.75 5.46 -2.03
N TYR A 143 9.33 4.87 -0.91
CA TYR A 143 10.11 4.91 0.32
C TYR A 143 11.38 4.06 0.23
N PHE A 144 12.45 4.54 0.84
CA PHE A 144 13.65 3.76 1.20
C PHE A 144 13.42 3.16 2.60
N ASN A 145 13.92 3.83 3.63
CA ASN A 145 13.72 3.44 5.01
C ASN A 145 12.93 4.55 5.70
N ALA A 146 11.63 4.33 5.90
CA ALA A 146 10.81 5.26 6.65
C ALA A 146 11.16 5.14 8.14
N CYS A 147 11.33 6.25 8.82
CA CYS A 147 11.59 6.29 10.25
C CYS A 147 10.84 7.45 10.91
N GLY A 148 10.70 7.35 12.21
CA GLY A 148 10.07 8.37 13.03
C GLY A 148 9.01 7.79 13.94
N ALA A 149 8.75 8.51 15.04
CA ALA A 149 7.73 8.17 16.02
C ALA A 149 7.06 9.42 16.56
N LEU A 150 5.86 9.28 17.07
CA LEU A 150 5.16 10.29 17.84
C LEU A 150 5.09 9.84 19.30
N PRO A 151 4.90 10.75 20.27
CA PRO A 151 4.66 10.36 21.66
C PRO A 151 3.54 9.31 21.78
N GLY A 152 3.88 8.15 22.34
CA GLY A 152 2.95 7.01 22.50
C GLY A 152 2.65 6.21 21.24
N ARG A 153 3.33 6.47 20.13
CA ARG A 153 3.19 5.72 18.85
C ARG A 153 4.56 5.53 18.22
N GLY A 154 4.90 4.30 17.86
CA GLY A 154 6.18 3.94 17.27
C GLY A 154 6.10 2.65 16.49
N GLU A 155 7.24 2.17 16.07
CA GLU A 155 7.40 0.89 15.37
C GLU A 155 7.04 -0.28 16.30
N ALA A 156 6.31 -1.27 15.78
CA ALA A 156 5.91 -2.48 16.50
C ALA A 156 5.98 -3.73 15.61
N HIS A 157 6.82 -3.71 14.57
CA HIS A 157 7.01 -4.82 13.66
C HIS A 157 7.76 -5.98 14.34
N GLN A 158 7.26 -7.22 14.17
CA GLN A 158 7.87 -8.42 14.73
C GLN A 158 7.85 -9.57 13.72
N PRO A 159 9.02 -10.21 13.43
CA PRO A 159 10.35 -9.81 13.90
C PRO A 159 10.81 -8.51 13.26
N GLU A 160 11.53 -7.65 14.00
CA GLU A 160 12.10 -6.42 13.46
C GLU A 160 13.21 -6.75 12.45
N SER A 161 13.14 -6.14 11.29
CA SER A 161 14.09 -6.37 10.19
C SER A 161 14.60 -5.08 9.55
N HIS A 162 14.12 -3.92 10.00
CA HIS A 162 14.52 -2.63 9.46
C HIS A 162 15.77 -2.11 10.14
N LEU A 163 16.67 -1.51 9.36
CA LEU A 163 17.98 -1.04 9.81
C LEU A 163 17.90 0.01 10.94
N ILE A 164 16.92 0.91 10.91
CA ILE A 164 16.85 2.03 11.84
C ILE A 164 16.35 1.63 13.23
N PRO A 165 15.31 0.77 13.38
CA PRO A 165 14.88 0.26 14.68
C PRO A 165 15.85 -0.73 15.34
N LEU A 166 16.74 -1.40 14.57
CA LEU A 166 17.76 -2.32 15.07
C LEU A 166 18.93 -1.56 15.71
#